data_ea2c96e179e9916730380ab5358ebcce
#
_entry.id   ea2c96e179e9916730380ab5358ebcce
#
_cell.length_a   1.000
_cell.length_b   1.000
_cell.length_c   1.000
_cell.angle_alpha   90.00
_cell.angle_beta   90.00
_cell.angle_gamma   90.00
#
_symmetry.space_group_name_H-M   'P 1'
#
loop_
_entity.id
_entity.type
_entity.pdbx_description
1 polymer ?
#
loop_
_entity_poly.entity_id
_entity_poly.type
_entity_poly.pdbx_seq_one_letter_code
_entity_poly.pdbx_strand_id
1 'polypeptide(L)'
;MVRFVSSLLCVLFLAGCSQYYIARPLTRPGEFTPGIEGPACGPDGSIYAVNFTEQGTIGRIFPSGKGEVFLKLPADSVGNGIRFDRAGNMYIADYVNHQVFKVAPGTSKPVVFASNPMMNQPNDLAISFGGTLYASDPNWSAKTGQLWKVTVDGRTVRLAEGMGTTNGIEVSPDGRILYVNESVQRKIWSFAIDSEGNLSGKKLFKSFEDHGFDGMRCDVDGNLYVTRYGKGTVVKLSPAGEVLAEIDVLGRKPSNICFGGPDGRTAYVTEVEHRRIVSFRVERPGAGWNRLFNK
;
A
#
# COMPACT_ATOMS: atom_id res chain seq x y z
N MET A 1 -28.97 -66.20 -14.74
CA MET A 1 -28.73 -64.99 -15.60
C MET A 1 -28.90 -63.78 -14.72
N VAL A 2 -27.83 -63.27 -14.08
CA VAL A 2 -27.89 -62.16 -13.17
C VAL A 2 -27.34 -60.91 -13.95
N ARG A 3 -28.17 -59.88 -14.13
CA ARG A 3 -27.78 -58.62 -14.77
C ARG A 3 -27.21 -57.71 -13.71
N PHE A 4 -25.91 -57.36 -13.84
CA PHE A 4 -25.30 -56.26 -13.13
C PHE A 4 -25.67 -54.95 -13.81
N VAL A 5 -26.35 -54.06 -13.07
CA VAL A 5 -26.57 -52.68 -13.46
C VAL A 5 -25.43 -51.85 -12.88
N SER A 6 -24.55 -51.38 -13.73
CA SER A 6 -23.43 -50.48 -13.35
C SER A 6 -23.96 -49.04 -13.33
N SER A 7 -24.12 -48.48 -12.14
CA SER A 7 -24.48 -47.05 -11.96
C SER A 7 -23.23 -46.17 -12.15
N LEU A 8 -23.17 -45.44 -13.23
CA LEU A 8 -22.13 -44.47 -13.50
C LEU A 8 -22.43 -43.21 -12.69
N LEU A 9 -21.69 -42.98 -11.61
CA LEU A 9 -21.79 -41.77 -10.79
C LEU A 9 -21.05 -40.65 -11.51
N CYS A 10 -21.78 -39.76 -12.17
CA CYS A 10 -21.24 -38.56 -12.82
C CYS A 10 -20.96 -37.52 -11.73
N VAL A 11 -19.70 -37.38 -11.28
CA VAL A 11 -19.26 -36.32 -10.39
C VAL A 11 -19.11 -35.05 -11.23
N LEU A 12 -20.13 -34.18 -11.16
CA LEU A 12 -20.08 -32.83 -11.70
C LEU A 12 -19.10 -32.00 -10.84
N PHE A 13 -17.87 -31.82 -11.31
CA PHE A 13 -17.00 -30.78 -10.82
C PHE A 13 -17.60 -29.42 -11.24
N LEU A 14 -18.34 -28.77 -10.35
CA LEU A 14 -18.62 -27.35 -10.47
C LEU A 14 -17.29 -26.62 -10.31
N ALA A 15 -16.66 -26.28 -11.42
CA ALA A 15 -15.59 -25.29 -11.44
C ALA A 15 -16.21 -23.95 -11.02
N GLY A 16 -16.19 -23.66 -9.73
CA GLY A 16 -16.54 -22.34 -9.20
C GLY A 16 -15.59 -21.35 -9.84
N CYS A 17 -16.05 -20.49 -10.74
CA CYS A 17 -15.30 -19.36 -11.22
C CYS A 17 -14.79 -18.60 -9.99
N SER A 18 -13.49 -18.59 -9.78
CA SER A 18 -12.87 -17.82 -8.69
C SER A 18 -13.27 -16.36 -8.87
N GLN A 19 -13.99 -15.80 -7.88
CA GLN A 19 -14.35 -14.35 -7.90
C GLN A 19 -13.12 -13.48 -7.55
N TYR A 20 -11.98 -14.09 -7.28
CA TYR A 20 -10.77 -13.37 -6.89
C TYR A 20 -10.01 -12.87 -8.11
N TYR A 21 -9.29 -11.74 -7.93
CA TYR A 21 -8.36 -11.17 -8.89
C TYR A 21 -8.98 -10.60 -10.17
N ILE A 22 -10.29 -10.36 -10.17
CA ILE A 22 -10.97 -9.70 -11.28
C ILE A 22 -11.12 -8.22 -10.91
N ALA A 23 -10.28 -7.37 -11.51
CA ALA A 23 -10.30 -5.94 -11.26
C ALA A 23 -11.51 -5.26 -11.91
N ARG A 24 -12.05 -4.27 -11.21
CA ARG A 24 -13.15 -3.41 -11.68
C ARG A 24 -12.88 -1.97 -11.26
N PRO A 25 -13.26 -0.97 -12.08
CA PRO A 25 -13.23 0.42 -11.64
C PRO A 25 -14.12 0.62 -10.42
N LEU A 26 -13.60 1.31 -9.39
CA LEU A 26 -14.39 1.78 -8.25
C LEU A 26 -14.83 3.22 -8.49
N THR A 27 -13.90 4.09 -8.91
CA THR A 27 -14.17 5.49 -9.20
C THR A 27 -14.14 5.73 -10.71
N ARG A 28 -14.67 6.88 -11.14
CA ARG A 28 -14.67 7.27 -12.55
C ARG A 28 -13.25 7.69 -12.99
N PRO A 29 -12.91 7.52 -14.27
CA PRO A 29 -11.69 8.09 -14.80
C PRO A 29 -11.65 9.62 -14.63
N GLY A 30 -10.48 10.16 -14.26
CA GLY A 30 -10.26 11.59 -14.13
C GLY A 30 -10.73 12.21 -12.82
N GLU A 31 -11.18 11.43 -11.83
CA GLU A 31 -11.55 11.98 -10.51
C GLU A 31 -10.33 12.41 -9.67
N PHE A 32 -9.14 11.94 -10.04
CA PHE A 32 -7.87 12.31 -9.41
C PHE A 32 -6.96 13.04 -10.39
N THR A 33 -5.93 13.71 -9.87
CA THR A 33 -4.83 14.20 -10.69
C THR A 33 -3.89 13.06 -11.12
N PRO A 34 -2.93 13.26 -12.04
CA PRO A 34 -1.91 12.29 -12.37
C PRO A 34 -1.01 11.86 -11.19
N GLY A 35 -1.08 12.55 -10.06
CA GLY A 35 -0.37 12.21 -8.82
C GLY A 35 -1.20 11.37 -7.84
N ILE A 36 -2.22 10.65 -8.30
CA ILE A 36 -3.00 9.75 -7.45
C ILE A 36 -2.09 8.71 -6.77
N GLU A 37 -2.14 8.65 -5.43
CA GLU A 37 -1.29 7.81 -4.59
C GLU A 37 -1.93 7.56 -3.21
N GLY A 38 -1.21 6.81 -2.37
CA GLY A 38 -1.44 6.65 -0.95
C GLY A 38 -2.80 6.08 -0.56
N PRO A 39 -3.35 5.05 -1.22
CA PRO A 39 -4.63 4.51 -0.81
C PRO A 39 -4.53 3.90 0.59
N ALA A 40 -5.48 4.22 1.45
CA ALA A 40 -5.60 3.67 2.79
C ALA A 40 -7.06 3.48 3.17
N CYS A 41 -7.40 2.33 3.78
CA CYS A 41 -8.72 2.13 4.37
C CYS A 41 -8.75 2.77 5.75
N GLY A 42 -9.66 3.71 5.95
CA GLY A 42 -9.88 4.35 7.23
C GLY A 42 -10.77 3.54 8.18
N PRO A 43 -10.80 3.90 9.47
CA PRO A 43 -11.61 3.21 10.47
C PRO A 43 -13.12 3.30 10.22
N ASP A 44 -13.56 4.22 9.37
CA ASP A 44 -14.94 4.36 8.91
C ASP A 44 -15.30 3.48 7.69
N GLY A 45 -14.33 2.68 7.21
CA GLY A 45 -14.48 1.81 6.04
C GLY A 45 -14.37 2.53 4.68
N SER A 46 -14.17 3.85 4.67
CA SER A 46 -13.89 4.60 3.45
C SER A 46 -12.45 4.40 2.99
N ILE A 47 -12.20 4.62 1.71
CA ILE A 47 -10.84 4.65 1.16
C ILE A 47 -10.41 6.10 1.05
N TYR A 48 -9.24 6.40 1.59
CA TYR A 48 -8.58 7.69 1.46
C TYR A 48 -7.45 7.59 0.44
N ALA A 49 -7.28 8.62 -0.39
CA ALA A 49 -6.18 8.70 -1.36
C ALA A 49 -5.84 10.16 -1.62
N VAL A 50 -4.58 10.41 -2.01
CA VAL A 50 -4.10 11.77 -2.25
C VAL A 50 -4.49 12.28 -3.63
N ASN A 51 -4.51 13.61 -3.77
CA ASN A 51 -4.67 14.34 -5.02
C ASN A 51 -6.03 14.11 -5.73
N PHE A 52 -7.10 14.01 -4.93
CA PHE A 52 -8.48 13.93 -5.40
C PHE A 52 -8.91 15.30 -5.96
N THR A 53 -9.40 15.35 -7.19
CA THR A 53 -9.76 16.52 -7.97
C THR A 53 -8.63 17.52 -8.26
N GLU A 54 -7.87 17.88 -7.23
CA GLU A 54 -6.71 18.81 -7.34
C GLU A 54 -5.54 18.33 -6.48
N GLN A 55 -4.34 18.81 -6.82
CA GLN A 55 -3.12 18.50 -6.06
C GLN A 55 -3.18 19.08 -4.64
N GLY A 56 -2.59 18.38 -3.67
CA GLY A 56 -2.57 18.82 -2.26
C GLY A 56 -3.87 18.49 -1.50
N THR A 57 -4.77 17.71 -2.09
CA THR A 57 -5.99 17.24 -1.40
C THR A 57 -5.89 15.79 -0.97
N ILE A 58 -6.66 15.41 0.04
CA ILE A 58 -6.97 14.02 0.38
C ILE A 58 -8.44 13.79 0.07
N GLY A 59 -8.71 12.82 -0.82
CA GLY A 59 -10.06 12.36 -1.12
C GLY A 59 -10.52 11.31 -0.12
N ARG A 60 -11.82 11.28 0.16
CA ARG A 60 -12.53 10.20 0.85
C ARG A 60 -13.49 9.55 -0.14
N ILE A 61 -13.29 8.28 -0.38
CA ILE A 61 -14.07 7.49 -1.34
C ILE A 61 -14.89 6.47 -0.57
N PHE A 62 -16.21 6.58 -0.68
CA PHE A 62 -17.16 5.66 -0.05
C PHE A 62 -17.19 4.31 -0.78
N PRO A 63 -17.71 3.24 -0.14
CA PRO A 63 -17.87 1.92 -0.77
C PRO A 63 -18.68 1.95 -2.08
N SER A 64 -19.53 2.96 -2.27
CA SER A 64 -20.28 3.19 -3.50
C SER A 64 -19.44 3.69 -4.68
N GLY A 65 -18.19 4.06 -4.45
CA GLY A 65 -17.31 4.71 -5.41
C GLY A 65 -17.49 6.23 -5.51
N LYS A 66 -18.44 6.82 -4.77
CA LYS A 66 -18.58 8.28 -4.69
C LYS A 66 -17.43 8.85 -3.85
N GLY A 67 -16.78 9.90 -4.35
CA GLY A 67 -15.71 10.60 -3.65
C GLY A 67 -16.11 12.02 -3.22
N GLU A 68 -15.40 12.53 -2.23
CA GLU A 68 -15.43 13.92 -1.78
C GLU A 68 -14.03 14.36 -1.33
N VAL A 69 -13.76 15.66 -1.31
CA VAL A 69 -12.54 16.19 -0.69
C VAL A 69 -12.69 16.08 0.83
N PHE A 70 -11.86 15.28 1.47
CA PHE A 70 -11.83 15.13 2.93
C PHE A 70 -11.10 16.28 3.61
N LEU A 71 -9.91 16.64 3.07
CA LEU A 71 -9.15 17.80 3.54
C LEU A 71 -8.25 18.34 2.42
N LYS A 72 -7.80 19.58 2.61
CA LYS A 72 -6.69 20.18 1.86
C LYS A 72 -5.48 20.26 2.78
N LEU A 73 -4.33 19.86 2.27
CA LEU A 73 -3.05 20.03 2.95
C LEU A 73 -2.68 21.53 2.98
N PRO A 74 -1.83 21.95 3.91
CA PRO A 74 -1.27 23.31 3.89
C PRO A 74 -0.65 23.66 2.52
N ALA A 75 -0.54 24.96 2.24
CA ALA A 75 0.03 25.44 0.99
C ALA A 75 1.40 24.79 0.69
N ASP A 76 1.64 24.49 -0.58
CA ASP A 76 2.86 23.87 -1.10
C ASP A 76 3.11 22.42 -0.62
N SER A 77 2.17 21.80 0.11
CA SER A 77 2.26 20.40 0.51
C SER A 77 1.60 19.48 -0.51
N VAL A 78 2.25 18.37 -0.78
CA VAL A 78 1.73 17.29 -1.64
C VAL A 78 1.80 15.98 -0.88
N GLY A 79 0.64 15.42 -0.52
CA GLY A 79 0.57 14.11 0.13
C GLY A 79 0.98 12.99 -0.82
N ASN A 80 1.56 11.92 -0.23
CA ASN A 80 1.84 10.68 -0.94
C ASN A 80 1.32 9.49 -0.13
N GLY A 81 2.13 8.73 0.58
CA GLY A 81 1.68 7.60 1.37
C GLY A 81 0.76 7.99 2.54
N ILE A 82 -0.33 7.24 2.75
CA ILE A 82 -1.23 7.39 3.90
C ILE A 82 -1.24 6.11 4.74
N ARG A 83 -1.24 6.25 6.07
CA ARG A 83 -1.46 5.15 7.03
C ARG A 83 -2.38 5.58 8.16
N PHE A 84 -3.11 4.60 8.71
CA PHE A 84 -3.87 4.77 9.93
C PHE A 84 -3.24 3.95 11.06
N ASP A 85 -3.17 4.52 12.27
CA ASP A 85 -2.87 3.76 13.48
C ASP A 85 -4.15 3.16 14.11
N ARG A 86 -3.97 2.34 15.14
CA ARG A 86 -5.09 1.68 15.84
C ARG A 86 -6.03 2.65 16.57
N ALA A 87 -5.58 3.85 16.86
CA ALA A 87 -6.41 4.91 17.45
C ALA A 87 -7.21 5.67 16.38
N GLY A 88 -6.96 5.40 15.10
CA GLY A 88 -7.62 6.06 13.97
C GLY A 88 -6.96 7.36 13.54
N ASN A 89 -5.75 7.66 14.04
CA ASN A 89 -5.00 8.79 13.49
C ASN A 89 -4.54 8.47 12.08
N MET A 90 -4.69 9.42 11.16
CA MET A 90 -4.17 9.34 9.80
C MET A 90 -2.78 9.99 9.76
N TYR A 91 -1.81 9.31 9.17
CA TYR A 91 -0.48 9.85 8.88
C TYR A 91 -0.31 9.98 7.38
N ILE A 92 0.26 11.11 6.92
CA ILE A 92 0.41 11.43 5.50
C ILE A 92 1.86 11.86 5.28
N ALA A 93 2.59 11.17 4.42
CA ALA A 93 3.88 11.62 3.95
C ALA A 93 3.70 12.87 3.07
N ASP A 94 4.44 13.93 3.37
CA ASP A 94 4.49 15.12 2.52
C ASP A 94 5.73 15.02 1.61
N TYR A 95 5.47 14.75 0.38
CA TYR A 95 6.45 14.51 -0.68
C TYR A 95 7.33 15.74 -0.98
N VAL A 96 6.89 16.96 -0.60
CA VAL A 96 7.57 18.22 -0.94
C VAL A 96 8.30 18.83 0.25
N ASN A 97 7.71 18.79 1.44
CA ASN A 97 8.19 19.59 2.58
C ASN A 97 8.94 18.77 3.64
N HIS A 98 9.48 17.61 3.29
CA HIS A 98 10.36 16.80 4.18
C HIS A 98 9.72 16.47 5.54
N GLN A 99 8.42 16.13 5.54
CA GLN A 99 7.65 15.96 6.77
C GLN A 99 6.57 14.89 6.67
N VAL A 100 5.99 14.53 7.81
CA VAL A 100 4.82 13.67 7.93
C VAL A 100 3.76 14.44 8.69
N PHE A 101 2.55 14.53 8.13
CA PHE A 101 1.39 15.07 8.83
C PHE A 101 0.69 14.00 9.65
N LYS A 102 -0.01 14.45 10.71
CA LYS A 102 -0.98 13.67 11.46
C LYS A 102 -2.33 14.38 11.46
N VAL A 103 -3.40 13.59 11.26
CA VAL A 103 -4.80 14.05 11.38
C VAL A 103 -5.47 13.21 12.44
N ALA A 104 -5.96 13.85 13.50
CA ALA A 104 -6.63 13.15 14.60
C ALA A 104 -8.03 12.66 14.17
N PRO A 105 -8.56 11.56 14.75
CA PRO A 105 -9.90 11.07 14.48
C PRO A 105 -10.97 12.17 14.70
N GLY A 106 -11.97 12.17 13.82
CA GLY A 106 -13.07 13.15 13.89
C GLY A 106 -12.69 14.56 13.45
N THR A 107 -11.48 14.78 12.94
CA THR A 107 -11.04 16.07 12.40
C THR A 107 -10.62 15.95 10.94
N SER A 108 -10.49 17.10 10.26
CA SER A 108 -9.86 17.23 8.94
C SER A 108 -8.71 18.24 8.98
N LYS A 109 -8.05 18.40 10.15
CA LYS A 109 -6.97 19.36 10.36
C LYS A 109 -5.63 18.63 10.40
N PRO A 110 -4.78 18.70 9.36
CA PRO A 110 -3.44 18.14 9.39
C PRO A 110 -2.54 19.01 10.28
N VAL A 111 -1.74 18.36 11.12
CA VAL A 111 -0.67 18.98 11.90
C VAL A 111 0.65 18.30 11.55
N VAL A 112 1.75 19.05 11.53
CA VAL A 112 3.07 18.45 11.33
C VAL A 112 3.37 17.55 12.52
N PHE A 113 3.57 16.27 12.27
CA PHE A 113 3.89 15.27 13.28
C PHE A 113 5.39 15.02 13.39
N ALA A 114 6.07 14.96 12.26
CA ALA A 114 7.52 14.79 12.18
C ALA A 114 8.06 15.59 10.98
N SER A 115 9.25 16.15 11.13
CA SER A 115 9.95 16.85 10.07
C SER A 115 11.44 16.68 10.23
N ASN A 116 12.16 16.56 9.11
CA ASN A 116 13.62 16.53 9.12
C ASN A 116 14.16 17.05 7.78
N PRO A 117 14.98 18.12 7.78
CA PRO A 117 15.53 18.70 6.55
C PRO A 117 16.48 17.77 5.78
N MET A 118 16.91 16.65 6.40
CA MET A 118 17.70 15.63 5.72
C MET A 118 16.88 14.61 4.94
N MET A 119 15.56 14.63 5.05
CA MET A 119 14.67 13.87 4.17
C MET A 119 14.69 14.49 2.77
N ASN A 120 14.58 13.66 1.73
CA ASN A 120 14.46 14.11 0.34
C ASN A 120 12.99 14.34 -0.02
N GLN A 121 12.25 13.25 -0.15
CA GLN A 121 10.86 13.21 -0.61
C GLN A 121 10.14 12.06 0.10
N PRO A 122 9.77 12.19 1.41
CA PRO A 122 9.04 11.14 2.10
C PRO A 122 7.89 10.63 1.23
N ASN A 123 8.00 9.36 0.79
CA ASN A 123 7.15 8.81 -0.26
C ASN A 123 6.05 7.91 0.34
N ASP A 124 6.35 6.66 0.64
CA ASP A 124 5.38 5.76 1.25
C ASP A 124 5.69 5.52 2.73
N LEU A 125 4.68 5.16 3.48
CA LEU A 125 4.75 4.90 4.91
C LEU A 125 4.37 3.43 5.20
N ALA A 126 5.05 2.83 6.16
CA ALA A 126 4.59 1.62 6.84
C ALA A 126 4.43 1.92 8.33
N ILE A 127 3.55 1.20 9.01
CA ILE A 127 3.32 1.38 10.44
C ILE A 127 3.45 0.05 11.19
N SER A 128 4.25 0.02 12.25
CA SER A 128 4.37 -1.14 13.13
C SER A 128 3.14 -1.28 14.04
N PHE A 129 3.06 -2.42 14.71
CA PHE A 129 1.98 -2.66 15.69
C PHE A 129 2.01 -1.66 16.85
N GLY A 130 3.21 -1.20 17.23
CA GLY A 130 3.43 -0.22 18.29
C GLY A 130 3.28 1.25 17.86
N GLY A 131 2.91 1.51 16.60
CA GLY A 131 2.71 2.87 16.09
C GLY A 131 3.96 3.57 15.55
N THR A 132 5.12 2.91 15.55
CA THR A 132 6.32 3.41 14.87
C THR A 132 6.08 3.44 13.37
N LEU A 133 6.35 4.59 12.72
CA LEU A 133 6.29 4.71 11.27
C LEU A 133 7.67 4.45 10.66
N TYR A 134 7.66 3.85 9.48
CA TYR A 134 8.81 3.75 8.58
C TYR A 134 8.47 4.49 7.30
N ALA A 135 9.36 5.35 6.83
CA ALA A 135 9.18 6.11 5.62
C ALA A 135 10.27 5.73 4.60
N SER A 136 9.85 5.44 3.39
CA SER A 136 10.74 5.43 2.22
C SER A 136 10.95 6.86 1.75
N ASP A 137 12.17 7.14 1.31
CA ASP A 137 12.56 8.52 1.02
C ASP A 137 13.52 8.54 -0.18
N PRO A 138 12.96 8.53 -1.41
CA PRO A 138 13.74 8.52 -2.63
C PRO A 138 14.35 9.88 -2.96
N ASN A 139 15.45 9.83 -3.70
CA ASN A 139 15.92 10.91 -4.55
C ASN A 139 15.86 10.45 -6.01
N TRP A 140 14.79 10.83 -6.70
CA TRP A 140 14.50 10.36 -8.05
C TRP A 140 15.56 10.79 -9.06
N SER A 141 16.08 12.02 -8.96
CA SER A 141 17.10 12.54 -9.88
C SER A 141 18.43 11.81 -9.74
N ALA A 142 18.83 11.53 -8.51
CA ALA A 142 20.07 10.78 -8.22
C ALA A 142 19.89 9.25 -8.32
N LYS A 143 18.65 8.76 -8.43
CA LYS A 143 18.30 7.32 -8.40
C LYS A 143 18.78 6.62 -7.12
N THR A 144 18.74 7.33 -6.01
CA THR A 144 19.10 6.86 -4.67
C THR A 144 17.92 6.96 -3.72
N GLY A 145 18.10 6.51 -2.49
CA GLY A 145 17.08 6.61 -1.45
C GLY A 145 17.64 6.29 -0.08
N GLN A 146 16.83 6.56 0.90
CA GLN A 146 17.08 6.30 2.30
C GLN A 146 15.81 5.84 3.01
N LEU A 147 15.94 5.39 4.25
CA LEU A 147 14.84 4.93 5.08
C LEU A 147 14.87 5.67 6.40
N TRP A 148 13.70 6.06 6.86
CA TRP A 148 13.51 6.75 8.12
C TRP A 148 12.58 5.99 9.06
N LYS A 149 12.88 6.04 10.36
CA LYS A 149 11.96 5.72 11.45
C LYS A 149 11.41 7.01 12.02
N VAL A 150 10.10 7.07 12.21
CA VAL A 150 9.43 8.13 12.97
C VAL A 150 8.81 7.48 14.20
N THR A 151 9.29 7.87 15.35
CA THR A 151 8.84 7.34 16.63
C THR A 151 7.43 7.85 17.00
N VAL A 152 6.77 7.22 17.94
CA VAL A 152 5.40 7.57 18.37
C VAL A 152 5.27 9.00 18.93
N ASP A 153 6.38 9.63 19.29
CA ASP A 153 6.48 11.03 19.72
C ASP A 153 6.97 11.96 18.60
N GLY A 154 7.08 11.48 17.37
CA GLY A 154 7.41 12.29 16.19
C GLY A 154 8.92 12.52 15.94
N ARG A 155 9.82 11.91 16.72
CA ARG A 155 11.27 11.98 16.45
C ARG A 155 11.62 11.15 15.23
N THR A 156 12.55 11.64 14.43
CA THR A 156 13.03 10.99 13.21
C THR A 156 14.42 10.41 13.40
N VAL A 157 14.63 9.19 12.90
CA VAL A 157 15.94 8.50 12.89
C VAL A 157 16.16 7.94 11.50
N ARG A 158 17.27 8.27 10.84
CA ARG A 158 17.66 7.66 9.58
C ARG A 158 18.18 6.25 9.84
N LEU A 159 17.55 5.25 9.23
CA LEU A 159 17.86 3.83 9.43
C LEU A 159 18.77 3.27 8.35
N ALA A 160 18.69 3.79 7.13
CA ALA A 160 19.54 3.37 6.01
C ALA A 160 19.70 4.51 5.02
N GLU A 161 20.85 4.51 4.35
CA GLU A 161 21.20 5.41 3.25
C GLU A 161 21.90 4.63 2.14
N GLY A 162 22.15 5.26 1.00
CA GLY A 162 22.84 4.62 -0.13
C GLY A 162 22.04 3.47 -0.75
N MET A 163 20.74 3.46 -0.58
CA MET A 163 19.82 2.55 -1.29
C MET A 163 19.57 3.07 -2.71
N GLY A 164 18.94 2.22 -3.54
CA GLY A 164 18.35 2.67 -4.81
C GLY A 164 17.12 3.55 -4.57
N THR A 165 16.31 3.76 -5.60
CA THR A 165 15.11 4.61 -5.55
C THR A 165 14.03 3.95 -4.69
N THR A 166 14.10 4.15 -3.36
CA THR A 166 13.16 3.56 -2.41
C THR A 166 11.75 4.08 -2.65
N ASN A 167 10.75 3.18 -2.62
CA ASN A 167 9.36 3.55 -2.87
C ASN A 167 8.44 2.75 -1.93
N GLY A 168 7.66 1.79 -2.41
CA GLY A 168 6.78 1.01 -1.56
C GLY A 168 7.50 0.42 -0.33
N ILE A 169 6.86 0.53 0.82
CA ILE A 169 7.38 0.07 2.11
C ILE A 169 6.26 -0.57 2.93
N GLU A 170 6.52 -1.72 3.55
CA GLU A 170 5.51 -2.42 4.37
C GLU A 170 6.14 -3.24 5.49
N VAL A 171 5.48 -3.28 6.64
CA VAL A 171 5.85 -4.13 7.79
C VAL A 171 5.07 -5.44 7.71
N SER A 172 5.76 -6.57 7.87
CA SER A 172 5.12 -7.89 7.92
C SER A 172 4.05 -7.97 9.02
N PRO A 173 3.06 -8.88 8.90
CA PRO A 173 1.97 -8.98 9.88
C PRO A 173 2.43 -9.26 11.31
N ASP A 174 3.55 -9.96 11.48
CA ASP A 174 4.16 -10.26 12.78
C ASP A 174 5.06 -9.13 13.33
N GLY A 175 5.27 -8.05 12.54
CA GLY A 175 6.05 -6.90 12.92
C GLY A 175 7.57 -7.07 12.89
N ARG A 176 8.08 -8.21 12.36
CA ARG A 176 9.50 -8.58 12.44
C ARG A 176 10.30 -8.25 11.18
N ILE A 177 9.63 -7.98 10.07
CA ILE A 177 10.27 -7.73 8.78
C ILE A 177 9.76 -6.41 8.22
N LEU A 178 10.66 -5.58 7.73
CA LEU A 178 10.35 -4.45 6.86
C LEU A 178 10.71 -4.82 5.43
N TYR A 179 9.73 -4.76 4.54
CA TYR A 179 9.95 -4.84 3.09
C TYR A 179 10.07 -3.44 2.51
N VAL A 180 11.02 -3.25 1.61
CA VAL A 180 11.21 -1.99 0.87
C VAL A 180 11.56 -2.32 -0.57
N ASN A 181 10.87 -1.70 -1.51
CA ASN A 181 11.26 -1.83 -2.91
C ASN A 181 12.08 -0.62 -3.40
N GLU A 182 12.91 -0.88 -4.38
CA GLU A 182 13.64 0.09 -5.19
C GLU A 182 13.07 0.06 -6.60
N SER A 183 12.30 1.09 -6.96
CA SER A 183 11.53 1.15 -8.21
C SER A 183 12.41 1.00 -9.46
N VAL A 184 13.45 1.83 -9.58
CA VAL A 184 14.34 1.86 -10.77
C VAL A 184 15.20 0.62 -10.84
N GLN A 185 15.67 0.14 -9.68
CA GLN A 185 16.54 -1.03 -9.57
C GLN A 185 15.77 -2.36 -9.64
N ARG A 186 14.44 -2.32 -9.56
CA ARG A 186 13.55 -3.49 -9.65
C ARG A 186 13.87 -4.58 -8.64
N LYS A 187 14.16 -4.15 -7.40
CA LYS A 187 14.51 -5.02 -6.28
C LYS A 187 13.58 -4.77 -5.10
N ILE A 188 13.25 -5.81 -4.39
CA ILE A 188 12.58 -5.76 -3.09
C ILE A 188 13.55 -6.30 -2.06
N TRP A 189 13.78 -5.52 -1.02
CA TRP A 189 14.63 -5.88 0.09
C TRP A 189 13.80 -6.21 1.32
N SER A 190 14.30 -7.10 2.16
CA SER A 190 13.78 -7.35 3.50
C SER A 190 14.84 -7.00 4.53
N PHE A 191 14.38 -6.42 5.65
CA PHE A 191 15.19 -6.10 6.82
C PHE A 191 14.55 -6.72 8.05
N ALA A 192 15.34 -7.23 8.99
CA ALA A 192 14.85 -7.59 10.32
C ALA A 192 14.60 -6.32 11.13
N ILE A 193 13.49 -6.28 11.87
CA ILE A 193 13.11 -5.21 12.81
C ILE A 193 13.36 -5.73 14.23
N ASP A 194 14.16 -5.00 15.02
CA ASP A 194 14.37 -5.30 16.44
C ASP A 194 13.25 -4.72 17.35
N SER A 195 13.32 -4.95 18.64
CA SER A 195 12.35 -4.46 19.63
C SER A 195 12.30 -2.94 19.74
N GLU A 196 13.35 -2.23 19.33
CA GLU A 196 13.45 -0.78 19.31
C GLU A 196 13.04 -0.19 17.96
N GLY A 197 12.69 -1.03 16.98
CA GLY A 197 12.32 -0.65 15.63
C GLY A 197 13.51 -0.27 14.74
N ASN A 198 14.73 -0.71 15.07
CA ASN A 198 15.90 -0.53 14.21
C ASN A 198 15.98 -1.67 13.19
N LEU A 199 16.69 -1.42 12.09
CA LEU A 199 16.79 -2.35 10.97
C LEU A 199 18.16 -3.04 10.96
N SER A 200 18.16 -4.32 10.59
CA SER A 200 19.37 -5.10 10.39
C SER A 200 19.17 -6.17 9.31
N GLY A 201 20.23 -6.83 8.90
CA GLY A 201 20.15 -8.03 8.06
C GLY A 201 19.52 -7.79 6.69
N LYS A 202 19.86 -6.69 5.98
CA LYS A 202 19.38 -6.43 4.61
C LYS A 202 19.58 -7.64 3.71
N LYS A 203 18.51 -8.16 3.12
CA LYS A 203 18.52 -9.31 2.19
C LYS A 203 17.69 -9.01 0.97
N LEU A 204 18.14 -9.46 -0.20
CA LEU A 204 17.32 -9.44 -1.41
C LEU A 204 16.15 -10.41 -1.22
N PHE A 205 14.92 -9.86 -1.25
CA PHE A 205 13.71 -10.66 -1.15
C PHE A 205 13.23 -11.11 -2.54
N LYS A 206 13.21 -10.17 -3.51
CA LYS A 206 12.80 -10.46 -4.90
C LYS A 206 13.42 -9.45 -5.86
N SER A 207 13.66 -9.88 -7.09
CA SER A 207 13.97 -9.00 -8.22
C SER A 207 13.18 -9.41 -9.45
N PHE A 208 12.99 -8.46 -10.38
CA PHE A 208 12.38 -8.70 -11.68
C PHE A 208 13.21 -8.06 -12.79
N GLU A 209 13.20 -8.67 -13.96
CA GLU A 209 13.95 -8.18 -15.11
C GLU A 209 13.23 -7.04 -15.83
N ASP A 210 11.89 -6.98 -15.72
CA ASP A 210 11.04 -6.01 -16.39
C ASP A 210 10.37 -5.06 -15.38
N HIS A 211 9.97 -3.89 -15.81
CA HIS A 211 9.14 -2.87 -15.14
C HIS A 211 9.49 -2.63 -13.65
N GLY A 212 9.23 -1.43 -13.19
CA GLY A 212 9.46 -1.03 -11.81
C GLY A 212 8.37 -1.47 -10.84
N PHE A 213 8.56 -1.01 -9.62
CA PHE A 213 7.58 -1.15 -8.53
C PHE A 213 7.12 0.21 -8.08
N ASP A 214 5.99 0.22 -7.37
CA ASP A 214 5.51 1.36 -6.64
C ASP A 214 5.04 0.91 -5.24
N GLY A 215 3.85 1.20 -4.77
CA GLY A 215 3.40 0.81 -3.44
C GLY A 215 3.21 -0.69 -3.24
N MET A 216 3.16 -1.14 -1.99
CA MET A 216 2.96 -2.54 -1.62
C MET A 216 2.33 -2.71 -0.24
N ARG A 217 1.59 -3.82 -0.02
CA ARG A 217 0.94 -4.17 1.26
C ARG A 217 0.92 -5.67 1.47
N CYS A 218 0.95 -6.09 2.73
CA CYS A 218 0.79 -7.49 3.14
C CYS A 218 -0.68 -7.84 3.41
N ASP A 219 -1.05 -9.10 3.12
CA ASP A 219 -2.20 -9.74 3.75
C ASP A 219 -1.82 -10.35 5.12
N VAL A 220 -2.81 -10.89 5.84
CA VAL A 220 -2.59 -11.47 7.18
C VAL A 220 -1.70 -12.72 7.20
N ASP A 221 -1.56 -13.42 6.08
CA ASP A 221 -0.68 -14.59 5.94
C ASP A 221 0.75 -14.18 5.55
N GLY A 222 1.01 -12.88 5.39
CA GLY A 222 2.32 -12.33 5.01
C GLY A 222 2.60 -12.35 3.52
N ASN A 223 1.62 -12.65 2.67
CA ASN A 223 1.81 -12.48 1.24
C ASN A 223 1.89 -11.00 0.90
N LEU A 224 2.89 -10.62 0.10
CA LEU A 224 3.14 -9.24 -0.28
C LEU A 224 2.54 -8.95 -1.66
N TYR A 225 1.64 -7.98 -1.73
CA TYR A 225 1.06 -7.47 -2.97
C TYR A 225 1.80 -6.21 -3.37
N VAL A 226 2.39 -6.21 -4.56
CA VAL A 226 3.26 -5.14 -5.06
C VAL A 226 2.76 -4.63 -6.40
N THR A 227 2.56 -3.32 -6.51
CA THR A 227 2.18 -2.72 -7.79
C THR A 227 3.37 -2.70 -8.75
N ARG A 228 3.12 -3.10 -10.01
CA ARG A 228 4.10 -3.16 -11.09
C ARG A 228 3.87 -1.98 -12.05
N TYR A 229 4.42 -0.81 -11.69
CA TYR A 229 4.28 0.42 -12.46
C TYR A 229 4.88 0.26 -13.87
N GLY A 230 4.13 0.63 -14.88
CA GLY A 230 4.47 0.43 -16.29
C GLY A 230 4.03 -0.91 -16.88
N LYS A 231 3.90 -1.96 -16.06
CA LYS A 231 3.38 -3.27 -16.48
C LYS A 231 1.85 -3.32 -16.44
N GLY A 232 1.24 -2.66 -15.46
CA GLY A 232 -0.21 -2.62 -15.29
C GLY A 232 -0.76 -3.74 -14.42
N THR A 233 0.06 -4.32 -13.55
CA THR A 233 -0.33 -5.44 -12.70
C THR A 233 -0.03 -5.20 -11.23
N VAL A 234 -0.66 -5.98 -10.36
CA VAL A 234 -0.24 -6.22 -8.99
C VAL A 234 0.28 -7.65 -8.91
N VAL A 235 1.52 -7.83 -8.47
CA VAL A 235 2.07 -9.17 -8.21
C VAL A 235 1.85 -9.54 -6.75
N LYS A 236 1.34 -10.75 -6.49
CA LYS A 236 1.26 -11.37 -5.17
C LYS A 236 2.46 -12.29 -4.97
N LEU A 237 3.24 -12.03 -3.92
CA LEU A 237 4.41 -12.81 -3.55
C LEU A 237 4.15 -13.54 -2.24
N SER A 238 4.59 -14.80 -2.14
CA SER A 238 4.60 -15.54 -0.88
C SER A 238 5.62 -14.94 0.12
N PRO A 239 5.57 -15.28 1.42
CA PRO A 239 6.61 -14.90 2.38
C PRO A 239 8.02 -15.39 2.00
N ALA A 240 8.12 -16.37 1.11
CA ALA A 240 9.38 -16.86 0.54
C ALA A 240 9.82 -16.13 -0.74
N GLY A 241 9.02 -15.15 -1.24
CA GLY A 241 9.31 -14.40 -2.48
C GLY A 241 8.89 -15.12 -3.76
N GLU A 242 8.08 -16.19 -3.68
CA GLU A 242 7.53 -16.88 -4.85
C GLU A 242 6.35 -16.10 -5.43
N VAL A 243 6.24 -16.04 -6.75
CA VAL A 243 5.10 -15.41 -7.42
C VAL A 243 3.90 -16.34 -7.32
N LEU A 244 2.86 -15.92 -6.61
CA LEU A 244 1.60 -16.66 -6.45
C LEU A 244 0.54 -16.26 -7.47
N ALA A 245 0.51 -14.98 -7.83
CA ALA A 245 -0.42 -14.45 -8.83
C ALA A 245 0.12 -13.15 -9.43
N GLU A 246 -0.32 -12.82 -10.63
CA GLU A 246 -0.15 -11.52 -11.25
C GLU A 246 -1.51 -11.06 -11.78
N ILE A 247 -1.98 -9.89 -11.30
CA ILE A 247 -3.35 -9.42 -11.41
C ILE A 247 -3.36 -8.16 -12.28
N ASP A 248 -4.05 -8.20 -13.42
CA ASP A 248 -4.27 -7.02 -14.26
C ASP A 248 -5.16 -6.01 -13.52
N VAL A 249 -4.78 -4.72 -13.51
CA VAL A 249 -5.49 -3.66 -12.83
C VAL A 249 -6.07 -2.60 -13.77
N LEU A 250 -6.33 -2.98 -15.01
CA LEU A 250 -7.06 -2.19 -16.00
C LEU A 250 -6.42 -0.83 -16.33
N GLY A 251 -5.11 -0.75 -16.25
CA GLY A 251 -4.29 0.43 -16.57
C GLY A 251 -2.82 0.16 -16.30
N ARG A 252 -1.94 0.82 -17.03
CA ARG A 252 -0.51 0.46 -17.05
C ARG A 252 0.28 1.01 -15.87
N LYS A 253 -0.31 1.92 -15.06
CA LYS A 253 0.43 2.66 -14.05
C LYS A 253 -0.20 2.54 -12.65
N PRO A 254 -0.30 1.31 -12.09
CA PRO A 254 -0.71 1.16 -10.70
C PRO A 254 0.35 1.77 -9.79
N SER A 255 -0.04 2.76 -8.96
CA SER A 255 0.90 3.41 -8.06
C SER A 255 0.92 2.76 -6.67
N ASN A 256 -0.22 2.47 -6.06
CA ASN A 256 -0.22 1.91 -4.72
C ASN A 256 -1.46 1.04 -4.48
N ILE A 257 -1.50 0.33 -3.34
CA ILE A 257 -2.55 -0.63 -2.99
C ILE A 257 -2.90 -0.51 -1.51
N CYS A 258 -4.15 -0.70 -1.15
CA CYS A 258 -4.59 -0.96 0.22
C CYS A 258 -5.67 -2.04 0.24
N PHE A 259 -5.99 -2.52 1.45
CA PHE A 259 -7.06 -3.49 1.67
C PHE A 259 -8.16 -2.87 2.50
N GLY A 260 -9.40 -3.19 2.18
CA GLY A 260 -10.60 -2.70 2.87
C GLY A 260 -11.82 -3.54 2.55
N GLY A 261 -13.00 -2.88 2.58
CA GLY A 261 -14.28 -3.54 2.49
C GLY A 261 -14.71 -4.15 3.84
N PRO A 262 -15.91 -4.73 3.93
CA PRO A 262 -16.49 -5.17 5.22
C PRO A 262 -15.72 -6.31 5.88
N ASP A 263 -14.93 -7.06 5.13
CA ASP A 263 -14.16 -8.22 5.57
C ASP A 263 -12.65 -8.09 5.33
N GLY A 264 -12.17 -6.90 4.92
CA GLY A 264 -10.76 -6.65 4.62
C GLY A 264 -10.22 -7.36 3.37
N ARG A 265 -11.08 -8.01 2.58
CA ARG A 265 -10.70 -8.83 1.42
C ARG A 265 -10.97 -8.14 0.08
N THR A 266 -11.04 -6.83 0.07
CA THR A 266 -11.07 -6.04 -1.16
C THR A 266 -9.78 -5.25 -1.25
N ALA A 267 -8.98 -5.51 -2.26
CA ALA A 267 -7.83 -4.70 -2.62
C ALA A 267 -8.31 -3.49 -3.43
N TYR A 268 -7.79 -2.32 -3.12
CA TYR A 268 -8.00 -1.06 -3.82
C TYR A 268 -6.67 -0.55 -4.32
N VAL A 269 -6.59 -0.28 -5.61
CA VAL A 269 -5.35 0.14 -6.29
C VAL A 269 -5.56 1.50 -6.93
N THR A 270 -4.68 2.44 -6.62
CA THR A 270 -4.59 3.72 -7.31
C THR A 270 -3.95 3.51 -8.67
N GLU A 271 -4.62 3.97 -9.72
CA GLU A 271 -4.21 3.78 -11.11
C GLU A 271 -4.09 5.14 -11.81
N VAL A 272 -2.85 5.50 -12.15
CA VAL A 272 -2.44 6.83 -12.62
C VAL A 272 -2.87 7.11 -14.07
N GLU A 273 -2.85 6.11 -14.96
CA GLU A 273 -3.14 6.30 -16.38
C GLU A 273 -4.56 6.83 -16.61
N HIS A 274 -5.54 6.25 -15.92
CA HIS A 274 -6.93 6.69 -15.96
C HIS A 274 -7.32 7.61 -14.79
N ARG A 275 -6.41 7.84 -13.83
CA ARG A 275 -6.62 8.72 -12.67
C ARG A 275 -7.84 8.31 -11.85
N ARG A 276 -7.85 7.04 -11.44
CA ARG A 276 -8.98 6.40 -10.74
C ARG A 276 -8.48 5.36 -9.73
N ILE A 277 -9.41 4.85 -8.92
CA ILE A 277 -9.19 3.65 -8.10
C ILE A 277 -9.88 2.48 -8.79
N VAL A 278 -9.18 1.35 -8.86
CA VAL A 278 -9.73 0.04 -9.22
C VAL A 278 -9.75 -0.87 -8.00
N SER A 279 -10.59 -1.89 -8.01
CA SER A 279 -10.69 -2.85 -6.90
C SER A 279 -10.86 -4.27 -7.39
N PHE A 280 -10.39 -5.22 -6.60
CA PHE A 280 -10.60 -6.66 -6.82
C PHE A 280 -10.67 -7.42 -5.49
N ARG A 281 -11.29 -8.59 -5.51
CA ARG A 281 -11.40 -9.45 -4.33
C ARG A 281 -10.16 -10.33 -4.18
N VAL A 282 -9.79 -10.60 -2.93
CA VAL A 282 -8.68 -11.47 -2.54
C VAL A 282 -9.12 -12.48 -1.49
N GLU A 283 -8.36 -13.57 -1.30
CA GLU A 283 -8.71 -14.67 -0.40
C GLU A 283 -8.52 -14.31 1.09
N ARG A 284 -7.58 -13.42 1.39
CA ARG A 284 -7.20 -13.09 2.77
C ARG A 284 -7.34 -11.60 3.03
N PRO A 285 -7.75 -11.20 4.25
CA PRO A 285 -7.81 -9.78 4.59
C PRO A 285 -6.40 -9.16 4.63
N GLY A 286 -6.32 -7.87 4.35
CA GLY A 286 -5.09 -7.11 4.49
C GLY A 286 -4.62 -7.00 5.94
N ALA A 287 -3.32 -7.09 6.20
CA ALA A 287 -2.76 -7.00 7.54
C ALA A 287 -3.04 -5.64 8.21
N GLY A 288 -2.96 -4.54 7.44
CA GLY A 288 -3.30 -3.20 7.93
C GLY A 288 -4.76 -3.07 8.33
N TRP A 289 -5.69 -3.58 7.51
CA TRP A 289 -7.11 -3.62 7.83
C TRP A 289 -7.37 -4.45 9.08
N ASN A 290 -6.77 -5.64 9.16
CA ASN A 290 -6.93 -6.52 10.31
C ASN A 290 -6.51 -5.85 11.63
N ARG A 291 -5.43 -5.04 11.61
CA ARG A 291 -4.99 -4.27 12.78
C ARG A 291 -5.97 -3.19 13.23
N LEU A 292 -6.72 -2.60 12.30
CA LEU A 292 -7.70 -1.55 12.61
C LEU A 292 -9.01 -2.12 13.17
N PHE A 293 -9.47 -3.25 12.63
CA PHE A 293 -10.83 -3.75 12.86
C PHE A 293 -10.91 -4.97 13.78
N ASN A 294 -9.83 -5.76 13.89
CA ASN A 294 -9.76 -6.92 14.80
C ASN A 294 -8.87 -6.55 15.99
N LYS A 295 -9.53 -6.14 17.07
CA LYS A 295 -8.88 -5.77 18.35
C LYS A 295 -8.60 -7.00 19.20
#